data_8605f686062d2fd4f2ba8aec183cf2ce
#
_entry.id   8605f686062d2fd4f2ba8aec183cf2ce
#
_cell.length_a   1.000
_cell.length_b   1.000
_cell.length_c   1.000
_cell.angle_alpha   90.00
_cell.angle_beta   90.00
_cell.angle_gamma   90.00
#
_symmetry.space_group_name_H-M   'P 1'
#
loop_
_entity.id
_entity.type
_entity.pdbx_description
1 polymer ?
#
loop_
_entity_poly.entity_id
_entity_poly.type
_entity_poly.pdbx_seq_one_letter_code
_entity_poly.pdbx_strand_id
1 'polypeptide(L)'
;MKIIKATAKLTLTALLIIAAAVVLSGCGEINTQVENLMKITNDFVGERVVTLKLDGDMAVNKDKSDQLKTVIKEGCPDNLSYRTEVADGRYNCVFVLSFTSLEEYKTKVAGIIGRQISVAYGYTDTVLAKGTYYQEDYDGMELVKWLTDDLYQKGYKDINLDVQSTSNVVKYNNEVLSSKTSVMNTSTIKGEPVHSVTVSTVNHKNSVYDRSMVLSVPKSTYDKLGESLKTLMTSRTNSDGKGSWSENNGYMDYTVDYKNIDIERLQQYTQLFLDCRNENIYYGDQNQSSTPLAEQLVFEERINLLGFVSDTKENVIMSYNYTLPEETTHGEGVELKNGEWQTCGEWANSTYKINNTNGNFDIRIPDGMQYSVKCINVALTSIGGNAFKRVVDFVYDRNTGEKGLDYAYGFLTDKGFTVSKESISEGIVCRVTQQGTADDISNAVGDLFGSGNTFESTRHTNDMSVVTDLNVRDIINISHMLTGANSNIDMHYTVKSECGESIRKVTVDNKSSDKGAETNLNSDQSYTSTVNGGNFIFSYSATEANPPGVALYCVICGAIVIPALLIITLLFRHNQRLKYKEAMKQLAAVKNKGQRNQEYTDSSEAVDNTDSINDDFFNL
;
A
#
# COMPACT_ATOMS: atom_id res chain seq x y z
N MET A 1 65.64 -41.31 27.40
CA MET A 1 65.14 -40.44 26.34
C MET A 1 63.65 -40.67 25.88
N LYS A 2 63.09 -41.90 26.00
CA LYS A 2 61.69 -42.18 25.65
C LYS A 2 60.66 -41.67 26.70
N ILE A 3 61.03 -41.66 27.98
CA ILE A 3 60.15 -41.23 29.09
C ILE A 3 59.98 -39.70 29.10
N ILE A 4 60.99 -38.90 28.77
CA ILE A 4 60.94 -37.43 28.73
C ILE A 4 60.12 -36.94 27.57
N LYS A 5 60.05 -37.69 26.43
CA LYS A 5 59.16 -37.34 25.30
C LYS A 5 57.67 -37.65 25.55
N ALA A 6 57.41 -38.65 26.42
CA ALA A 6 56.03 -38.98 26.79
C ALA A 6 55.41 -37.95 27.76
N THR A 7 56.22 -37.53 28.77
CA THR A 7 55.76 -36.48 29.71
C THR A 7 55.62 -35.13 29.03
N ALA A 8 56.49 -34.73 28.11
CA ALA A 8 56.33 -33.48 27.36
C ALA A 8 55.13 -33.47 26.42
N LYS A 9 54.77 -34.63 25.85
CA LYS A 9 53.48 -34.72 25.08
C LYS A 9 52.24 -34.66 25.97
N LEU A 10 52.26 -35.28 27.15
CA LEU A 10 51.14 -35.26 28.09
C LEU A 10 50.91 -33.86 28.65
N THR A 11 51.95 -33.11 28.97
CA THR A 11 51.87 -31.73 29.46
C THR A 11 51.41 -30.79 28.34
N LEU A 12 51.85 -31.00 27.09
CA LEU A 12 51.35 -30.17 25.96
C LEU A 12 49.89 -30.44 25.64
N THR A 13 49.44 -31.71 25.74
CA THR A 13 48.05 -32.08 25.53
C THR A 13 47.16 -31.57 26.67
N ALA A 14 47.63 -31.61 27.91
CA ALA A 14 46.91 -31.04 29.05
C ALA A 14 46.82 -29.51 28.96
N LEU A 15 47.89 -28.83 28.52
CA LEU A 15 47.85 -27.37 28.27
C LEU A 15 46.92 -27.00 27.10
N LEU A 16 46.87 -27.82 26.04
CA LEU A 16 45.92 -27.61 24.93
C LEU A 16 44.48 -27.86 25.35
N ILE A 17 44.20 -28.84 26.20
CA ILE A 17 42.86 -29.11 26.74
C ILE A 17 42.44 -27.97 27.70
N ILE A 18 43.35 -27.47 28.53
CA ILE A 18 43.06 -26.31 29.40
C ILE A 18 42.86 -25.03 28.56
N ALA A 19 43.69 -24.81 27.53
CA ALA A 19 43.48 -23.70 26.62
C ALA A 19 42.17 -23.82 25.80
N ALA A 20 41.81 -25.04 25.38
CA ALA A 20 40.51 -25.28 24.71
C ALA A 20 39.32 -25.14 25.69
N ALA A 21 39.49 -25.57 26.96
CA ALA A 21 38.45 -25.36 27.99
C ALA A 21 38.28 -23.88 28.33
N VAL A 22 39.36 -23.09 28.36
CA VAL A 22 39.32 -21.63 28.58
C VAL A 22 38.73 -20.90 27.37
N VAL A 23 38.95 -21.41 26.14
CA VAL A 23 38.33 -20.85 24.92
C VAL A 23 36.86 -21.27 24.79
N LEU A 24 36.49 -22.46 25.31
CA LEU A 24 35.10 -22.93 25.32
C LEU A 24 34.26 -22.36 26.50
N SER A 25 34.90 -21.82 27.55
CA SER A 25 34.19 -21.13 28.64
C SER A 25 33.91 -19.64 28.36
N GLY A 26 34.15 -19.18 27.12
CA GLY A 26 34.06 -17.77 26.76
C GLY A 26 32.69 -17.27 26.30
N CYS A 27 31.64 -18.10 26.34
CA CYS A 27 30.26 -17.61 26.26
C CYS A 27 29.71 -17.48 27.68
N GLY A 28 30.12 -16.47 28.41
CA GLY A 28 29.57 -16.16 29.72
C GLY A 28 28.16 -15.64 29.57
N GLU A 29 27.15 -16.48 29.84
CA GLU A 29 25.79 -16.02 30.05
C GLU A 29 25.76 -15.05 31.23
N ILE A 30 25.20 -13.87 31.04
CA ILE A 30 25.04 -12.88 32.09
C ILE A 30 23.68 -13.06 32.71
N ASN A 31 23.61 -13.59 33.92
CA ASN A 31 22.37 -13.76 34.67
C ASN A 31 21.67 -12.42 34.81
N THR A 32 20.52 -12.29 34.21
CA THR A 32 19.74 -11.07 34.15
C THR A 32 18.42 -11.25 34.89
N GLN A 33 18.11 -10.34 35.78
CA GLN A 33 16.78 -10.22 36.36
C GLN A 33 16.07 -9.02 35.73
N VAL A 34 14.82 -9.22 35.36
CA VAL A 34 14.01 -8.19 34.71
C VAL A 34 12.93 -7.69 35.67
N GLU A 35 12.94 -6.41 35.94
CA GLU A 35 11.87 -5.77 36.68
C GLU A 35 11.09 -4.82 35.79
N ASN A 36 9.81 -5.09 35.64
CA ASN A 36 8.89 -4.27 34.88
C ASN A 36 7.99 -3.51 35.85
N LEU A 37 7.98 -2.20 35.72
CA LEU A 37 7.10 -1.34 36.51
C LEU A 37 6.24 -0.48 35.56
N MET A 38 4.93 -0.58 35.72
CA MET A 38 3.97 0.32 35.12
C MET A 38 3.44 1.25 36.22
N LYS A 39 3.49 2.56 36.00
CA LYS A 39 2.85 3.56 36.86
C LYS A 39 1.86 4.34 36.03
N ILE A 40 0.60 4.28 36.36
CA ILE A 40 -0.48 4.95 35.64
C ILE A 40 -1.53 5.56 36.57
N THR A 41 -2.18 6.60 36.06
CA THR A 41 -3.38 7.22 36.62
C THR A 41 -4.64 6.72 35.91
N ASN A 42 -5.81 7.18 36.33
CA ASN A 42 -7.09 6.91 35.70
C ASN A 42 -7.14 7.35 34.23
N ASP A 43 -6.43 8.43 33.87
CA ASP A 43 -6.38 8.98 32.51
C ASP A 43 -5.25 8.37 31.68
N PHE A 44 -4.64 7.29 32.18
CA PHE A 44 -3.51 6.62 31.58
C PHE A 44 -2.30 7.54 31.34
N VAL A 45 -2.03 8.44 32.25
CA VAL A 45 -0.81 9.24 32.27
C VAL A 45 0.21 8.54 33.15
N GLY A 46 1.43 8.36 32.64
CA GLY A 46 2.42 7.64 33.46
C GLY A 46 3.71 7.29 32.77
N GLU A 47 4.33 6.24 33.31
CA GLU A 47 5.60 5.72 32.83
C GLU A 47 5.64 4.18 32.87
N ARG A 48 6.26 3.59 31.87
CA ARG A 48 6.69 2.19 31.82
C ARG A 48 8.18 2.14 32.08
N VAL A 49 8.61 1.40 33.08
CA VAL A 49 10.03 1.24 33.43
C VAL A 49 10.41 -0.23 33.28
N VAL A 50 11.45 -0.50 32.50
CA VAL A 50 12.07 -1.82 32.39
C VAL A 50 13.47 -1.72 32.97
N THR A 51 13.77 -2.52 33.99
CA THR A 51 15.08 -2.57 34.62
C THR A 51 15.71 -3.93 34.39
N LEU A 52 16.82 -3.96 33.69
CA LEU A 52 17.67 -5.14 33.56
C LEU A 52 18.71 -5.10 34.67
N LYS A 53 18.63 -6.03 35.61
CA LYS A 53 19.58 -6.19 36.71
C LYS A 53 20.57 -7.29 36.36
N LEU A 54 21.73 -6.89 35.86
CA LEU A 54 22.80 -7.78 35.45
C LEU A 54 23.64 -8.22 36.66
N ASP A 55 24.20 -9.40 36.58
CA ASP A 55 24.98 -9.94 37.72
C ASP A 55 26.25 -9.11 38.06
N GLY A 56 26.89 -9.47 39.15
CA GLY A 56 28.01 -8.71 39.71
C GLY A 56 29.23 -8.62 38.79
N ASP A 57 29.41 -9.58 37.88
CA ASP A 57 30.52 -9.56 36.91
C ASP A 57 30.43 -8.34 35.98
N MET A 58 29.23 -7.93 35.60
CA MET A 58 29.01 -6.69 34.82
C MET A 58 29.32 -5.43 35.62
N ALA A 59 29.09 -5.44 36.94
CA ALA A 59 29.38 -4.30 37.80
C ALA A 59 30.87 -4.05 37.98
N VAL A 60 31.72 -5.10 37.94
CA VAL A 60 33.17 -5.02 38.15
C VAL A 60 33.98 -5.02 36.85
N ASN A 61 33.44 -5.56 35.75
CA ASN A 61 34.10 -5.58 34.45
C ASN A 61 33.82 -4.30 33.66
N LYS A 62 34.74 -3.35 33.76
CA LYS A 62 34.61 -2.04 33.13
C LYS A 62 34.51 -2.14 31.60
N ASP A 63 35.26 -3.02 30.96
CA ASP A 63 35.28 -3.14 29.50
C ASP A 63 33.92 -3.63 28.98
N LYS A 64 33.30 -4.65 29.60
CA LYS A 64 31.97 -5.13 29.24
C LYS A 64 30.90 -4.09 29.51
N SER A 65 30.98 -3.39 30.64
CA SER A 65 29.98 -2.35 30.98
C SER A 65 30.09 -1.14 30.06
N ASP A 66 31.28 -0.75 29.60
CA ASP A 66 31.50 0.35 28.66
C ASP A 66 31.04 -0.05 27.23
N GLN A 67 31.22 -1.30 26.80
CA GLN A 67 30.67 -1.86 25.57
C GLN A 67 29.14 -1.81 25.58
N LEU A 68 28.54 -2.31 26.67
CA LEU A 68 27.07 -2.27 26.85
C LEU A 68 26.52 -0.84 26.81
N LYS A 69 27.17 0.10 27.51
CA LYS A 69 26.80 1.52 27.46
C LYS A 69 26.87 2.09 26.05
N THR A 70 27.89 1.72 25.29
CA THR A 70 28.05 2.17 23.89
C THR A 70 26.90 1.67 23.04
N VAL A 71 26.55 0.38 23.16
CA VAL A 71 25.41 -0.20 22.43
C VAL A 71 24.10 0.49 22.82
N ILE A 72 23.85 0.69 24.11
CA ILE A 72 22.65 1.38 24.58
C ILE A 72 22.59 2.82 24.03
N LYS A 73 23.70 3.54 24.07
CA LYS A 73 23.76 4.93 23.60
C LYS A 73 23.47 5.06 22.10
N GLU A 74 23.91 4.10 21.30
CA GLU A 74 23.80 4.13 19.84
C GLU A 74 22.48 3.54 19.32
N GLY A 75 21.92 2.54 20.03
CA GLY A 75 20.77 1.78 19.58
C GLY A 75 19.46 2.08 20.33
N CYS A 76 19.49 2.85 21.44
CA CYS A 76 18.28 3.11 22.22
C CYS A 76 17.24 3.88 21.38
N PRO A 77 16.01 3.35 21.21
CA PRO A 77 14.95 4.06 20.52
C PRO A 77 14.66 5.44 21.11
N ASP A 78 14.37 6.43 20.26
CA ASP A 78 14.12 7.83 20.68
C ASP A 78 12.98 7.97 21.71
N ASN A 79 12.03 7.03 21.71
CA ASN A 79 10.91 6.99 22.63
C ASN A 79 11.29 6.49 24.05
N LEU A 80 12.49 5.94 24.21
CA LEU A 80 13.01 5.46 25.49
C LEU A 80 14.09 6.40 26.02
N SER A 81 13.95 6.82 27.26
CA SER A 81 15.08 7.35 28.03
C SER A 81 15.77 6.22 28.80
N TYR A 82 17.06 6.33 28.99
CA TYR A 82 17.81 5.31 29.74
C TYR A 82 18.80 5.90 30.74
N ARG A 83 19.11 5.11 31.77
CA ARG A 83 20.24 5.34 32.67
C ARG A 83 20.86 4.01 33.05
N THR A 84 22.13 4.05 33.40
CA THR A 84 22.85 2.89 33.95
C THR A 84 23.44 3.23 35.31
N GLU A 85 23.36 2.31 36.24
CA GLU A 85 23.86 2.49 37.61
C GLU A 85 24.33 1.15 38.19
N VAL A 86 25.23 1.24 39.16
CA VAL A 86 25.59 0.08 39.98
C VAL A 86 24.89 0.21 41.32
N ALA A 87 23.98 -0.71 41.61
CA ALA A 87 23.23 -0.76 42.86
C ALA A 87 23.11 -2.22 43.33
N ASP A 88 23.18 -2.44 44.63
CA ASP A 88 23.07 -3.75 45.27
C ASP A 88 24.05 -4.80 44.70
N GLY A 89 25.25 -4.35 44.31
CA GLY A 89 26.28 -5.20 43.69
C GLY A 89 25.98 -5.68 42.29
N ARG A 90 24.94 -5.10 41.63
CA ARG A 90 24.52 -5.40 40.27
C ARG A 90 24.69 -4.19 39.37
N TYR A 91 24.86 -4.45 38.06
CA TYR A 91 24.82 -3.42 37.04
C TYR A 91 23.39 -3.31 36.49
N ASN A 92 22.74 -2.18 36.74
CA ASN A 92 21.35 -1.95 36.34
C ASN A 92 21.28 -1.07 35.09
N CYS A 93 20.55 -1.54 34.06
CA CYS A 93 20.15 -0.74 32.92
C CYS A 93 18.64 -0.43 33.07
N VAL A 94 18.32 0.83 33.22
CA VAL A 94 16.94 1.29 33.43
C VAL A 94 16.46 2.02 32.21
N PHE A 95 15.39 1.54 31.59
CA PHE A 95 14.74 2.12 30.42
C PHE A 95 13.38 2.65 30.83
N VAL A 96 13.07 3.88 30.44
CA VAL A 96 11.82 4.55 30.81
C VAL A 96 11.12 5.08 29.56
N LEU A 97 9.85 4.69 29.41
CA LEU A 97 8.93 5.19 28.40
C LEU A 97 7.84 5.98 29.13
N SER A 98 7.78 7.29 28.91
CA SER A 98 6.77 8.18 29.49
C SER A 98 5.67 8.44 28.47
N PHE A 99 4.42 8.59 28.95
CA PHE A 99 3.24 8.80 28.10
C PHE A 99 2.17 9.60 28.85
N THR A 100 1.32 10.27 28.09
CA THR A 100 0.22 11.12 28.57
C THR A 100 -1.16 10.58 28.22
N SER A 101 -1.23 9.47 27.47
CA SER A 101 -2.48 8.79 27.13
C SER A 101 -2.23 7.32 26.76
N LEU A 102 -3.30 6.52 26.75
CA LEU A 102 -3.25 5.13 26.29
C LEU A 102 -2.82 5.03 24.82
N GLU A 103 -3.32 5.89 23.97
CA GLU A 103 -2.98 5.85 22.53
C GLU A 103 -1.53 6.24 22.27
N GLU A 104 -1.01 7.23 23.01
CA GLU A 104 0.42 7.56 22.96
C GLU A 104 1.29 6.38 23.43
N TYR A 105 0.91 5.72 24.53
CA TYR A 105 1.60 4.53 25.01
C TYR A 105 1.63 3.43 23.96
N LYS A 106 0.46 3.07 23.41
CA LYS A 106 0.35 2.03 22.37
C LYS A 106 1.18 2.36 21.13
N THR A 107 1.13 3.61 20.66
CA THR A 107 1.91 4.07 19.50
C THR A 107 3.42 3.96 19.75
N LYS A 108 3.89 4.40 20.91
CA LYS A 108 5.30 4.35 21.29
C LYS A 108 5.80 2.91 21.42
N VAL A 109 5.02 2.06 22.11
CA VAL A 109 5.36 0.64 22.26
C VAL A 109 5.36 -0.06 20.90
N ALA A 110 4.31 0.13 20.08
CA ALA A 110 4.23 -0.46 18.76
C ALA A 110 5.41 -0.05 17.85
N GLY A 111 5.85 1.21 17.95
CA GLY A 111 7.03 1.69 17.23
C GLY A 111 8.34 1.02 17.67
N ILE A 112 8.45 0.58 18.92
CA ILE A 112 9.64 -0.10 19.44
C ILE A 112 9.61 -1.59 19.09
N ILE A 113 8.47 -2.27 19.32
CA ILE A 113 8.38 -3.72 19.17
C ILE A 113 7.99 -4.17 17.75
N GLY A 114 7.56 -3.21 16.89
CA GLY A 114 7.22 -3.48 15.49
C GLY A 114 5.83 -4.10 15.26
N ARG A 115 4.95 -4.12 16.28
CA ARG A 115 3.58 -4.64 16.18
C ARG A 115 2.59 -3.87 17.04
N GLN A 116 1.32 -3.95 16.70
CA GLN A 116 0.25 -3.39 17.53
C GLN A 116 0.16 -4.14 18.88
N ILE A 117 -0.30 -3.44 19.91
CA ILE A 117 -0.53 -4.02 21.24
C ILE A 117 -1.96 -3.77 21.73
N SER A 118 -2.43 -4.69 22.55
CA SER A 118 -3.68 -4.57 23.30
C SER A 118 -3.40 -4.27 24.77
N VAL A 119 -4.11 -3.29 25.33
CA VAL A 119 -4.01 -2.92 26.74
C VAL A 119 -5.41 -2.74 27.30
N ALA A 120 -5.69 -3.41 28.41
CA ALA A 120 -6.91 -3.24 29.19
C ALA A 120 -6.57 -2.87 30.63
N TYR A 121 -7.25 -1.88 31.18
CA TYR A 121 -7.03 -1.43 32.55
C TYR A 121 -8.31 -0.80 33.13
N GLY A 122 -8.41 -0.78 34.41
CA GLY A 122 -9.51 -0.08 35.08
C GLY A 122 -9.64 -0.39 36.56
N TYR A 123 -10.56 0.33 37.15
CA TYR A 123 -11.05 0.10 38.48
C TYR A 123 -12.57 -0.03 38.43
N THR A 124 -13.09 -1.02 39.09
CA THR A 124 -14.54 -1.20 39.24
C THR A 124 -14.90 -1.21 40.71
N ASP A 125 -16.01 -0.56 41.07
CA ASP A 125 -16.58 -0.56 42.43
C ASP A 125 -18.10 -0.58 42.28
N THR A 126 -18.63 -1.76 42.07
CA THR A 126 -20.05 -1.99 41.86
C THR A 126 -20.55 -3.12 42.75
N VAL A 127 -21.85 -3.38 42.75
CA VAL A 127 -22.43 -4.53 43.44
C VAL A 127 -22.06 -5.87 42.81
N LEU A 128 -21.66 -5.86 41.54
CA LEU A 128 -21.21 -7.08 40.82
C LEU A 128 -19.74 -7.34 41.02
N ALA A 129 -18.89 -6.30 41.02
CA ALA A 129 -17.46 -6.49 41.07
C ALA A 129 -16.77 -5.27 41.73
N LYS A 130 -15.67 -5.51 42.45
CA LYS A 130 -14.85 -4.47 43.05
C LYS A 130 -13.37 -4.83 42.97
N GLY A 131 -12.55 -3.90 42.46
CA GLY A 131 -11.09 -4.04 42.38
C GLY A 131 -10.51 -3.35 41.18
N THR A 132 -9.22 -3.55 41.02
CA THR A 132 -8.41 -2.96 39.95
C THR A 132 -7.86 -4.07 39.05
N TYR A 133 -7.71 -3.79 37.78
CA TYR A 133 -7.07 -4.69 36.82
C TYR A 133 -6.15 -3.94 35.87
N TYR A 134 -5.15 -4.66 35.38
CA TYR A 134 -4.25 -4.25 34.33
C TYR A 134 -3.84 -5.46 33.51
N GLN A 135 -3.96 -5.37 32.20
CA GLN A 135 -3.59 -6.43 31.27
C GLN A 135 -2.98 -5.82 30.01
N GLU A 136 -1.89 -6.42 29.53
CA GLU A 136 -1.30 -6.16 28.23
C GLU A 136 -0.96 -7.49 27.53
N ASP A 137 -0.73 -7.48 26.21
CA ASP A 137 -0.49 -8.68 25.39
C ASP A 137 0.96 -8.83 24.94
N TYR A 138 1.90 -8.13 25.55
CA TYR A 138 3.31 -8.21 25.22
C TYR A 138 4.20 -8.41 26.46
N ASP A 139 5.37 -9.02 26.24
CA ASP A 139 6.40 -9.16 27.28
C ASP A 139 7.21 -7.86 27.40
N GLY A 140 7.45 -7.41 28.61
CA GLY A 140 8.29 -6.23 28.86
C GLY A 140 9.70 -6.32 28.27
N MET A 141 10.21 -7.52 28.04
CA MET A 141 11.49 -7.75 27.35
C MET A 141 11.44 -7.36 25.87
N GLU A 142 10.27 -7.38 25.23
CA GLU A 142 10.14 -6.94 23.83
C GLU A 142 10.53 -5.46 23.67
N LEU A 143 10.32 -4.62 24.69
CA LEU A 143 10.75 -3.21 24.66
C LEU A 143 12.27 -3.02 24.61
N VAL A 144 13.04 -4.01 25.02
CA VAL A 144 14.51 -3.96 25.06
C VAL A 144 15.17 -5.03 24.20
N LYS A 145 14.40 -5.71 23.36
CA LYS A 145 14.90 -6.75 22.46
C LYS A 145 15.97 -6.21 21.48
N TRP A 146 15.81 -4.98 21.02
CA TRP A 146 16.80 -4.29 20.17
C TRP A 146 18.21 -4.32 20.78
N LEU A 147 18.32 -4.27 22.12
CA LEU A 147 19.61 -4.32 22.82
C LEU A 147 20.31 -5.67 22.61
N THR A 148 19.58 -6.78 22.72
CA THR A 148 20.14 -8.11 22.46
C THR A 148 20.52 -8.30 20.99
N ASP A 149 19.68 -7.79 20.09
CA ASP A 149 19.93 -7.85 18.64
C ASP A 149 21.17 -7.01 18.26
N ASP A 150 21.32 -5.80 18.80
CA ASP A 150 22.48 -4.94 18.58
C ASP A 150 23.78 -5.51 19.17
N LEU A 151 23.72 -6.08 20.38
CA LEU A 151 24.87 -6.77 20.99
C LEU A 151 25.37 -7.90 20.08
N TYR A 152 24.45 -8.69 19.54
CA TYR A 152 24.76 -9.77 18.62
C TYR A 152 25.38 -9.26 17.30
N GLN A 153 24.76 -8.25 16.68
CA GLN A 153 25.21 -7.67 15.40
C GLN A 153 26.59 -7.01 15.50
N LYS A 154 26.88 -6.35 16.62
CA LYS A 154 28.19 -5.71 16.88
C LYS A 154 29.29 -6.70 17.31
N GLY A 155 28.94 -7.98 17.43
CA GLY A 155 29.88 -9.03 17.72
C GLY A 155 30.28 -9.17 19.20
N TYR A 156 29.53 -8.54 20.12
CA TYR A 156 29.73 -8.65 21.58
C TYR A 156 29.10 -9.95 22.13
N LYS A 157 29.58 -11.09 21.63
CA LYS A 157 29.04 -12.42 21.96
C LYS A 157 29.25 -12.84 23.42
N ASP A 158 30.13 -12.16 24.12
CA ASP A 158 30.43 -12.34 25.54
C ASP A 158 29.49 -11.56 26.48
N ILE A 159 28.56 -10.79 25.90
CA ILE A 159 27.48 -10.11 26.59
C ILE A 159 26.14 -10.75 26.14
N ASN A 160 25.87 -11.96 26.62
CA ASN A 160 24.60 -12.66 26.39
C ASN A 160 23.72 -12.52 27.63
N LEU A 161 22.57 -11.82 27.45
CA LEU A 161 21.61 -11.56 28.56
C LEU A 161 20.72 -12.79 28.75
N ASP A 162 21.04 -13.61 29.75
CA ASP A 162 20.21 -14.75 30.12
C ASP A 162 19.20 -14.38 31.21
N VAL A 163 17.92 -14.29 30.83
CA VAL A 163 16.85 -13.86 31.74
C VAL A 163 16.44 -14.99 32.67
N GLN A 164 16.85 -14.88 33.93
CA GLN A 164 16.57 -15.86 34.98
C GLN A 164 15.21 -15.64 35.65
N SER A 165 14.75 -14.41 35.73
CA SER A 165 13.48 -14.08 36.38
C SER A 165 12.91 -12.76 35.87
N THR A 166 11.59 -12.71 35.81
CA THR A 166 10.84 -11.49 35.52
C THR A 166 9.89 -11.20 36.65
N SER A 167 9.80 -9.93 37.07
CA SER A 167 8.80 -9.44 37.98
C SER A 167 8.07 -8.26 37.36
N ASN A 168 6.75 -8.26 37.48
CA ASN A 168 5.88 -7.20 36.99
C ASN A 168 5.17 -6.54 38.16
N VAL A 169 5.20 -5.22 38.18
CA VAL A 169 4.49 -4.40 39.18
C VAL A 169 3.70 -3.33 38.45
N VAL A 170 2.42 -3.24 38.71
CA VAL A 170 1.57 -2.14 38.24
C VAL A 170 1.20 -1.29 39.45
N LYS A 171 1.50 0.00 39.37
CA LYS A 171 1.01 1.02 40.32
C LYS A 171 -0.08 1.81 39.60
N TYR A 172 -1.32 1.47 39.94
CA TYR A 172 -2.50 2.14 39.42
C TYR A 172 -3.07 3.04 40.49
N ASN A 173 -2.91 4.35 40.35
CA ASN A 173 -3.10 5.31 41.42
C ASN A 173 -2.30 4.92 42.68
N ASN A 174 -2.98 4.56 43.76
CA ASN A 174 -2.36 4.16 45.03
C ASN A 174 -2.34 2.64 45.25
N GLU A 175 -2.91 1.86 44.32
CA GLU A 175 -2.90 0.40 44.40
C GLU A 175 -1.64 -0.16 43.76
N VAL A 176 -1.15 -1.27 44.32
CA VAL A 176 0.00 -2.00 43.80
C VAL A 176 -0.43 -3.42 43.47
N LEU A 177 -0.37 -3.75 42.19
CA LEU A 177 -0.64 -5.08 41.71
C LEU A 177 0.68 -5.72 41.25
N SER A 178 0.85 -7.01 41.45
CA SER A 178 2.07 -7.71 41.06
C SER A 178 1.78 -9.04 40.37
N SER A 179 2.59 -9.39 39.39
CA SER A 179 2.56 -10.65 38.67
C SER A 179 3.96 -11.21 38.54
N LYS A 180 4.06 -12.53 38.47
CA LYS A 180 5.31 -13.27 38.19
C LYS A 180 5.35 -13.83 36.77
N THR A 181 4.32 -13.55 35.95
CA THR A 181 4.29 -13.92 34.53
C THR A 181 5.14 -12.97 33.71
N SER A 182 5.59 -13.36 32.54
CA SER A 182 6.41 -12.50 31.65
C SER A 182 5.59 -11.33 31.10
N VAL A 183 4.28 -11.55 30.91
CA VAL A 183 3.31 -10.53 30.46
C VAL A 183 2.63 -9.93 31.68
N MET A 184 2.39 -8.61 31.68
CA MET A 184 1.64 -7.96 32.74
C MET A 184 0.14 -8.29 32.62
N ASN A 185 -0.30 -9.21 33.43
CA ASN A 185 -1.71 -9.55 33.59
C ASN A 185 -1.99 -9.71 35.10
N THR A 186 -2.68 -8.73 35.67
CA THR A 186 -2.88 -8.68 37.12
C THR A 186 -4.21 -8.04 37.48
N SER A 187 -4.87 -8.61 38.47
CA SER A 187 -6.19 -8.15 38.93
C SER A 187 -6.35 -8.38 40.44
N THR A 188 -7.02 -7.45 41.10
CA THR A 188 -7.54 -7.58 42.47
C THR A 188 -9.06 -7.70 42.51
N ILE A 189 -9.72 -7.80 41.36
CA ILE A 189 -11.17 -7.84 41.25
C ILE A 189 -11.72 -9.05 41.99
N LYS A 190 -12.71 -8.77 42.83
CA LYS A 190 -13.57 -9.77 43.47
C LYS A 190 -15.01 -9.42 43.15
N GLY A 191 -15.84 -10.39 42.88
CA GLY A 191 -17.21 -10.10 42.50
C GLY A 191 -18.15 -11.29 42.61
N GLU A 192 -19.39 -11.04 42.28
CA GLU A 192 -20.46 -12.02 42.23
C GLU A 192 -20.44 -12.76 40.88
N PRO A 193 -20.92 -14.00 40.82
CA PRO A 193 -20.97 -14.76 39.60
C PRO A 193 -21.77 -14.07 38.50
N VAL A 194 -21.14 -13.91 37.33
CA VAL A 194 -21.75 -13.52 36.04
C VAL A 194 -21.62 -14.68 35.09
N HIS A 195 -22.70 -15.06 34.41
CA HIS A 195 -22.69 -16.17 33.46
C HIS A 195 -22.16 -15.77 32.10
N SER A 196 -22.75 -14.75 31.49
CA SER A 196 -22.34 -14.31 30.16
C SER A 196 -22.68 -12.83 29.91
N VAL A 197 -21.96 -12.26 28.96
CA VAL A 197 -22.27 -10.97 28.34
C VAL A 197 -22.34 -11.17 26.83
N THR A 198 -23.44 -10.78 26.22
CA THR A 198 -23.60 -10.82 24.77
C THR A 198 -23.70 -9.40 24.22
N VAL A 199 -22.89 -9.09 23.22
CA VAL A 199 -22.92 -7.82 22.49
C VAL A 199 -23.28 -8.11 21.04
N SER A 200 -24.32 -7.47 20.53
CA SER A 200 -24.76 -7.67 19.15
C SER A 200 -24.85 -6.32 18.45
N THR A 201 -24.25 -6.23 17.29
CA THR A 201 -24.25 -5.05 16.42
C THR A 201 -24.88 -5.40 15.08
N VAL A 202 -25.78 -4.56 14.60
CA VAL A 202 -26.28 -4.62 13.21
C VAL A 202 -25.80 -3.35 12.49
N ASN A 203 -25.06 -3.50 11.43
CA ASN A 203 -24.64 -2.39 10.58
C ASN A 203 -25.68 -2.16 9.47
N HIS A 204 -26.27 -0.96 9.43
CA HIS A 204 -27.26 -0.59 8.42
C HIS A 204 -26.69 0.21 7.25
N LYS A 205 -25.34 0.30 7.14
CA LYS A 205 -24.61 1.25 6.26
C LYS A 205 -24.79 2.71 6.67
N ASN A 206 -24.03 3.58 5.99
CA ASN A 206 -24.05 5.03 6.25
C ASN A 206 -23.79 5.40 7.72
N SER A 207 -22.96 4.62 8.41
CA SER A 207 -22.61 4.83 9.82
C SER A 207 -23.82 4.79 10.78
N VAL A 208 -24.83 3.99 10.45
CA VAL A 208 -26.01 3.74 11.29
C VAL A 208 -26.00 2.32 11.82
N TYR A 209 -26.19 2.14 13.12
CA TYR A 209 -26.08 0.87 13.81
C TYR A 209 -27.26 0.62 14.74
N ASP A 210 -27.59 -0.67 14.92
CA ASP A 210 -28.34 -1.14 16.09
C ASP A 210 -27.38 -1.83 17.04
N ARG A 211 -27.55 -1.64 18.32
CA ARG A 211 -26.80 -2.32 19.38
C ARG A 211 -27.76 -2.99 20.36
N SER A 212 -27.53 -4.28 20.60
CA SER A 212 -28.17 -5.03 21.69
C SER A 212 -27.11 -5.58 22.62
N MET A 213 -27.28 -5.39 23.92
CA MET A 213 -26.37 -5.92 24.93
C MET A 213 -27.16 -6.66 26.00
N VAL A 214 -26.67 -7.86 26.35
CA VAL A 214 -27.32 -8.73 27.34
C VAL A 214 -26.31 -9.13 28.41
N LEU A 215 -26.63 -8.83 29.66
CA LEU A 215 -25.95 -9.37 30.82
C LEU A 215 -26.77 -10.54 31.38
N SER A 216 -26.17 -11.72 31.48
CA SER A 216 -26.77 -12.90 32.08
C SER A 216 -26.10 -13.24 33.40
N VAL A 217 -26.87 -13.29 34.46
CA VAL A 217 -26.38 -13.66 35.80
C VAL A 217 -27.14 -14.89 36.33
N PRO A 218 -26.52 -15.73 37.15
CA PRO A 218 -27.25 -16.79 37.85
C PRO A 218 -28.41 -16.21 38.67
N LYS A 219 -29.54 -16.90 38.71
CA LYS A 219 -30.70 -16.46 39.49
C LYS A 219 -30.34 -16.25 40.96
N SER A 220 -29.42 -17.05 41.51
CA SER A 220 -28.90 -16.86 42.89
C SER A 220 -28.18 -15.53 43.09
N THR A 221 -27.39 -15.07 42.11
CA THR A 221 -26.77 -13.74 42.11
C THR A 221 -27.82 -12.64 42.04
N TYR A 222 -28.80 -12.79 41.13
CA TYR A 222 -29.91 -11.82 41.03
C TYR A 222 -30.71 -11.69 42.32
N ASP A 223 -31.13 -12.82 42.94
CA ASP A 223 -31.90 -12.83 44.17
C ASP A 223 -31.09 -12.28 45.34
N LYS A 224 -29.77 -12.54 45.40
CA LYS A 224 -28.85 -12.02 46.44
C LYS A 224 -28.70 -10.51 46.37
N LEU A 225 -28.51 -9.97 45.18
CA LEU A 225 -28.24 -8.55 44.96
C LEU A 225 -29.52 -7.69 44.89
N GLY A 226 -30.62 -8.28 44.41
CA GLY A 226 -31.94 -7.70 44.35
C GLY A 226 -32.01 -6.31 43.71
N GLU A 227 -32.54 -5.33 44.43
CA GLU A 227 -32.72 -3.96 43.92
C GLU A 227 -31.39 -3.24 43.63
N SER A 228 -30.29 -3.62 44.29
CA SER A 228 -28.98 -3.02 44.03
C SER A 228 -28.47 -3.35 42.63
N LEU A 229 -28.68 -4.59 42.13
CA LEU A 229 -28.34 -4.98 40.79
C LEU A 229 -29.24 -4.29 39.74
N LYS A 230 -30.55 -4.19 40.02
CA LYS A 230 -31.48 -3.47 39.15
C LYS A 230 -31.10 -1.99 39.00
N THR A 231 -30.74 -1.35 40.12
CA THR A 231 -30.30 0.04 40.13
C THR A 231 -29.00 0.20 39.34
N LEU A 232 -28.03 -0.71 39.47
CA LEU A 232 -26.79 -0.71 38.70
C LEU A 232 -27.11 -0.78 37.21
N MET A 233 -27.90 -1.74 36.78
CA MET A 233 -28.17 -1.92 35.34
C MET A 233 -28.98 -0.77 34.75
N THR A 234 -29.90 -0.18 35.55
CA THR A 234 -30.62 1.02 35.11
C THR A 234 -29.67 2.21 34.97
N SER A 235 -28.68 2.36 35.84
CA SER A 235 -27.69 3.45 35.76
C SER A 235 -26.72 3.27 34.56
N ARG A 236 -26.54 2.04 34.09
CA ARG A 236 -25.74 1.68 32.92
C ARG A 236 -26.53 1.67 31.61
N THR A 237 -27.80 2.05 31.67
CA THR A 237 -28.66 2.17 30.50
C THR A 237 -28.98 3.65 30.27
N ASN A 238 -28.63 4.15 29.08
CA ASN A 238 -28.99 5.51 28.68
C ASN A 238 -30.51 5.61 28.44
N SER A 239 -31.05 6.81 28.49
CA SER A 239 -32.48 7.11 28.22
C SER A 239 -32.94 6.68 26.82
N ASP A 240 -32.03 6.59 25.86
CA ASP A 240 -32.31 6.13 24.48
C ASP A 240 -32.50 4.61 24.39
N GLY A 241 -32.03 3.86 25.39
CA GLY A 241 -32.13 2.41 25.48
C GLY A 241 -33.37 1.94 26.25
N LYS A 242 -33.86 0.76 25.88
CA LYS A 242 -34.93 0.06 26.61
C LYS A 242 -34.33 -1.13 27.34
N GLY A 243 -34.12 -0.99 28.64
CA GLY A 243 -33.63 -2.07 29.48
C GLY A 243 -34.76 -2.91 30.07
N SER A 244 -34.62 -4.23 30.07
CA SER A 244 -35.59 -5.16 30.68
C SER A 244 -34.94 -6.41 31.24
N TRP A 245 -35.52 -6.95 32.30
CA TRP A 245 -35.14 -8.23 32.89
C TRP A 245 -36.06 -9.35 32.40
N SER A 246 -35.47 -10.51 32.08
CA SER A 246 -36.23 -11.73 31.78
C SER A 246 -35.53 -12.96 32.37
N GLU A 247 -36.29 -13.98 32.77
CA GLU A 247 -35.73 -15.27 33.25
C GLU A 247 -35.58 -16.24 32.08
N ASN A 248 -34.38 -16.83 31.95
CA ASN A 248 -34.07 -17.78 30.90
C ASN A 248 -33.21 -18.90 31.49
N ASN A 249 -33.73 -20.16 31.50
CA ASN A 249 -33.01 -21.36 31.91
C ASN A 249 -32.25 -21.25 33.25
N GLY A 250 -32.84 -20.60 34.27
CA GLY A 250 -32.24 -20.45 35.59
C GLY A 250 -31.26 -19.27 35.68
N TYR A 251 -31.15 -18.48 34.65
CA TYR A 251 -30.43 -17.22 34.60
C TYR A 251 -31.41 -16.04 34.54
N MET A 252 -30.94 -14.89 34.96
CA MET A 252 -31.66 -13.62 34.81
C MET A 252 -30.88 -12.78 33.81
N ASP A 253 -31.53 -12.48 32.69
CA ASP A 253 -30.97 -11.73 31.58
C ASP A 253 -31.46 -10.29 31.62
N TYR A 254 -30.53 -9.34 31.68
CA TYR A 254 -30.82 -7.93 31.45
C TYR A 254 -30.45 -7.57 30.03
N THR A 255 -31.46 -7.20 29.26
CA THR A 255 -31.28 -6.82 27.84
C THR A 255 -31.49 -5.30 27.69
N VAL A 256 -30.61 -4.65 26.95
CA VAL A 256 -30.78 -3.28 26.48
C VAL A 256 -30.59 -3.19 24.98
N ASP A 257 -31.51 -2.50 24.31
CA ASP A 257 -31.50 -2.31 22.86
C ASP A 257 -31.44 -0.82 22.52
N TYR A 258 -30.57 -0.48 21.57
CA TYR A 258 -30.43 0.82 20.95
C TYR A 258 -30.62 0.68 19.45
N LYS A 259 -31.37 1.59 18.83
CA LYS A 259 -31.73 1.53 17.42
C LYS A 259 -31.32 2.78 16.66
N ASN A 260 -30.78 2.61 15.44
CA ASN A 260 -30.41 3.69 14.53
C ASN A 260 -29.48 4.72 15.16
N ILE A 261 -28.45 4.26 15.85
CA ILE A 261 -27.42 5.10 16.50
C ILE A 261 -26.20 5.25 15.58
N ASP A 262 -25.52 6.37 15.71
CA ASP A 262 -24.21 6.61 15.06
C ASP A 262 -23.07 5.91 15.83
N ILE A 263 -21.86 5.93 15.26
CA ILE A 263 -20.70 5.26 15.82
C ILE A 263 -20.26 5.85 17.17
N GLU A 264 -20.43 7.15 17.38
CA GLU A 264 -20.09 7.82 18.64
C GLU A 264 -21.01 7.36 19.77
N ARG A 265 -22.31 7.29 19.52
CA ARG A 265 -23.31 6.74 20.45
C ARG A 265 -23.11 5.25 20.66
N LEU A 266 -22.76 4.51 19.61
CA LEU A 266 -22.42 3.08 19.71
C LEU A 266 -21.30 2.89 20.74
N GLN A 267 -20.21 3.67 20.64
CA GLN A 267 -19.11 3.65 21.57
C GLN A 267 -19.53 4.07 22.98
N GLN A 268 -20.19 5.21 23.13
CA GLN A 268 -20.61 5.76 24.44
C GLN A 268 -21.53 4.81 25.20
N TYR A 269 -22.51 4.22 24.52
CA TYR A 269 -23.47 3.33 25.16
C TYR A 269 -22.86 1.99 25.53
N THR A 270 -21.93 1.48 24.72
CA THR A 270 -21.17 0.29 25.05
C THR A 270 -20.25 0.53 26.25
N GLN A 271 -19.54 1.66 26.30
CA GLN A 271 -18.71 2.04 27.43
C GLN A 271 -19.53 2.18 28.72
N LEU A 272 -20.69 2.80 28.65
CA LEU A 272 -21.59 2.97 29.80
C LEU A 272 -22.07 1.60 30.32
N PHE A 273 -22.54 0.73 29.43
CA PHE A 273 -23.06 -0.58 29.81
C PHE A 273 -21.98 -1.48 30.39
N LEU A 274 -20.83 -1.58 29.72
CA LEU A 274 -19.73 -2.46 30.11
C LEU A 274 -18.82 -1.86 31.19
N ASP A 275 -18.98 -0.59 31.56
CA ASP A 275 -18.04 0.16 32.41
C ASP A 275 -16.60 0.10 31.85
N CYS A 276 -16.48 0.21 30.55
CA CYS A 276 -15.24 0.06 29.82
C CYS A 276 -14.67 1.44 29.46
N ARG A 277 -13.45 1.76 29.91
CA ARG A 277 -12.84 3.08 29.71
C ARG A 277 -11.92 3.18 28.51
N ASN A 278 -11.48 2.04 28.01
CA ASN A 278 -10.50 1.94 26.94
C ASN A 278 -11.07 1.32 25.65
N GLU A 279 -12.38 1.35 25.51
CA GLU A 279 -13.05 0.95 24.30
C GLU A 279 -12.77 1.95 23.17
N ASN A 280 -12.53 1.41 21.98
CA ASN A 280 -12.39 2.19 20.78
C ASN A 280 -13.14 1.47 19.64
N ILE A 281 -14.01 2.19 18.95
CA ILE A 281 -14.71 1.71 17.76
C ILE A 281 -14.23 2.51 16.57
N TYR A 282 -13.89 1.80 15.51
CA TYR A 282 -13.51 2.39 14.23
C TYR A 282 -14.29 1.73 13.09
N TYR A 283 -14.72 2.53 12.14
CA TYR A 283 -15.28 2.06 10.89
C TYR A 283 -14.78 2.92 9.74
N GLY A 284 -14.10 2.31 8.79
CA GLY A 284 -13.55 3.03 7.65
C GLY A 284 -12.47 2.25 6.90
N ASP A 285 -11.90 2.89 5.90
CA ASP A 285 -10.76 2.39 5.15
C ASP A 285 -9.44 2.81 5.82
N GLN A 286 -8.94 1.97 6.73
CA GLN A 286 -7.74 2.27 7.53
C GLN A 286 -6.47 2.44 6.70
N ASN A 287 -6.34 1.69 5.61
CA ASN A 287 -5.11 1.61 4.82
C ASN A 287 -5.25 2.29 3.46
N GLN A 288 -6.34 3.02 3.23
CA GLN A 288 -6.67 3.55 1.90
C GLN A 288 -6.62 2.45 0.83
N SER A 289 -7.11 1.26 1.18
CA SER A 289 -7.08 0.07 0.35
C SER A 289 -8.28 -0.03 -0.60
N SER A 290 -9.27 0.84 -0.45
CA SER A 290 -10.39 0.96 -1.37
C SER A 290 -9.91 1.34 -2.78
N THR A 291 -10.55 0.76 -3.77
CA THR A 291 -10.23 0.93 -5.19
C THR A 291 -11.49 1.34 -5.95
N PRO A 292 -11.41 1.78 -7.20
CA PRO A 292 -12.61 2.05 -8.00
C PRO A 292 -13.57 0.85 -8.17
N LEU A 293 -13.09 -0.37 -7.89
CA LEU A 293 -13.85 -1.62 -8.06
C LEU A 293 -14.29 -2.25 -6.74
N ALA A 294 -13.74 -1.78 -5.62
CA ALA A 294 -14.01 -2.36 -4.32
C ALA A 294 -13.90 -1.33 -3.21
N GLU A 295 -14.94 -1.24 -2.41
CA GLU A 295 -14.90 -0.57 -1.13
C GLU A 295 -14.34 -1.54 -0.09
N GLN A 296 -13.25 -1.17 0.59
CA GLN A 296 -12.60 -1.98 1.60
C GLN A 296 -12.68 -1.29 2.96
N LEU A 297 -13.76 -1.54 3.67
CA LEU A 297 -13.99 -1.01 5.00
C LEU A 297 -13.65 -2.06 6.05
N VAL A 298 -13.33 -1.58 7.23
CA VAL A 298 -13.07 -2.43 8.39
C VAL A 298 -13.84 -1.86 9.57
N PHE A 299 -14.59 -2.71 10.24
CA PHE A 299 -15.15 -2.43 11.55
C PHE A 299 -14.21 -2.98 12.61
N GLU A 300 -13.74 -2.11 13.50
CA GLU A 300 -12.92 -2.51 14.65
C GLU A 300 -13.63 -2.12 15.94
N GLU A 301 -13.62 -3.04 16.90
CA GLU A 301 -14.15 -2.77 18.22
C GLU A 301 -13.28 -3.45 19.27
N ARG A 302 -12.96 -2.69 20.30
CA ARG A 302 -12.26 -3.18 21.48
C ARG A 302 -13.22 -3.18 22.65
N ILE A 303 -13.48 -4.35 23.21
CA ILE A 303 -14.39 -4.56 24.30
C ILE A 303 -13.66 -5.18 25.48
N ASN A 304 -13.90 -4.62 26.65
CA ASN A 304 -13.33 -5.08 27.89
C ASN A 304 -14.46 -5.39 28.90
N LEU A 305 -14.50 -6.64 29.34
CA LEU A 305 -15.49 -7.12 30.33
C LEU A 305 -14.98 -7.19 31.74
N LEU A 306 -13.76 -6.73 32.00
CA LEU A 306 -13.14 -6.91 33.32
C LEU A 306 -13.92 -6.24 34.46
N GLY A 307 -14.79 -5.27 34.16
CA GLY A 307 -15.76 -4.70 35.10
C GLY A 307 -16.91 -5.63 35.52
N PHE A 308 -17.10 -6.76 34.80
CA PHE A 308 -18.08 -7.81 35.14
C PHE A 308 -17.44 -9.12 35.58
N VAL A 309 -16.12 -9.24 35.53
CA VAL A 309 -15.44 -10.48 35.89
C VAL A 309 -15.49 -10.66 37.38
N SER A 310 -16.15 -11.70 37.84
CA SER A 310 -16.03 -12.22 39.18
C SER A 310 -14.69 -12.97 39.34
N ASP A 311 -14.31 -13.32 40.55
CA ASP A 311 -13.09 -14.01 40.91
C ASP A 311 -12.59 -14.94 39.81
N THR A 312 -11.31 -14.88 39.49
CA THR A 312 -10.60 -15.49 38.35
C THR A 312 -10.81 -16.99 38.08
N LYS A 313 -11.68 -17.65 38.79
CA LYS A 313 -12.00 -19.08 38.68
C LYS A 313 -13.21 -19.39 37.81
N GLU A 314 -14.10 -18.44 37.57
CA GLU A 314 -15.27 -18.62 36.74
C GLU A 314 -15.11 -17.76 35.47
N ASN A 315 -14.96 -18.43 34.34
CA ASN A 315 -14.86 -17.79 33.02
C ASN A 315 -16.24 -17.21 32.65
N VAL A 316 -16.32 -15.90 32.52
CA VAL A 316 -17.49 -15.23 31.91
C VAL A 316 -17.47 -15.50 30.42
N ILE A 317 -18.53 -16.05 29.88
CA ILE A 317 -18.67 -16.27 28.46
C ILE A 317 -19.04 -14.92 27.81
N MET A 318 -18.17 -14.43 26.97
CA MET A 318 -18.53 -13.33 26.08
C MET A 318 -18.91 -13.83 24.70
N SER A 319 -20.06 -13.37 24.22
CA SER A 319 -20.49 -13.60 22.85
C SER A 319 -20.57 -12.25 22.12
N TYR A 320 -19.95 -12.17 20.97
CA TYR A 320 -20.03 -11.01 20.09
C TYR A 320 -20.65 -11.40 18.75
N ASN A 321 -21.67 -10.65 18.33
CA ASN A 321 -22.33 -10.85 17.05
C ASN A 321 -22.27 -9.54 16.26
N TYR A 322 -21.82 -9.62 15.00
CA TYR A 322 -21.82 -8.49 14.08
C TYR A 322 -22.56 -8.87 12.81
N THR A 323 -23.63 -8.17 12.51
CA THR A 323 -24.47 -8.45 11.35
C THR A 323 -24.26 -7.37 10.29
N LEU A 324 -23.89 -7.80 9.09
CA LEU A 324 -23.72 -6.99 7.92
C LEU A 324 -25.04 -6.86 7.14
N PRO A 325 -25.22 -5.78 6.35
CA PRO A 325 -26.27 -5.73 5.34
C PRO A 325 -26.17 -6.89 4.35
N GLU A 326 -27.32 -7.38 3.85
CA GLU A 326 -27.38 -8.60 3.03
C GLU A 326 -26.53 -8.58 1.74
N GLU A 327 -26.18 -7.39 1.22
CA GLU A 327 -25.44 -7.23 -0.04
C GLU A 327 -23.91 -7.03 0.16
N THR A 328 -23.41 -7.09 1.38
CA THR A 328 -21.98 -6.88 1.65
C THR A 328 -21.17 -8.16 1.48
N THR A 329 -20.00 -8.04 0.88
CA THR A 329 -18.99 -9.09 0.93
C THR A 329 -18.21 -8.96 2.23
N HIS A 330 -18.00 -10.08 2.88
CA HIS A 330 -17.24 -10.11 4.13
C HIS A 330 -15.97 -10.95 3.96
N GLY A 331 -14.90 -10.51 4.62
CA GLY A 331 -13.72 -11.33 4.84
C GLY A 331 -13.82 -12.12 6.13
N GLU A 332 -12.79 -12.88 6.44
CA GLU A 332 -12.66 -13.54 7.73
C GLU A 332 -12.42 -12.49 8.81
N GLY A 333 -13.20 -12.54 9.90
CA GLY A 333 -12.95 -11.70 11.07
C GLY A 333 -11.71 -12.17 11.79
N VAL A 334 -11.00 -11.22 12.39
CA VAL A 334 -9.76 -11.49 13.12
C VAL A 334 -9.81 -10.86 14.51
N GLU A 335 -9.12 -11.47 15.46
CA GLU A 335 -8.90 -10.97 16.80
C GLU A 335 -7.41 -10.74 17.03
N LEU A 336 -7.04 -9.65 17.69
CA LEU A 336 -5.66 -9.40 18.05
C LEU A 336 -5.28 -10.28 19.26
N LYS A 337 -4.38 -11.24 19.02
CA LYS A 337 -3.83 -12.13 20.06
C LYS A 337 -2.32 -12.10 20.02
N ASN A 338 -1.70 -11.77 21.16
CA ASN A 338 -0.24 -11.68 21.28
C ASN A 338 0.38 -10.76 20.20
N GLY A 339 -0.34 -9.69 19.82
CA GLY A 339 0.10 -8.72 18.81
C GLY A 339 -0.03 -9.16 17.36
N GLU A 340 -0.63 -10.32 17.11
CA GLU A 340 -0.92 -10.80 15.76
C GLU A 340 -2.43 -10.93 15.54
N TRP A 341 -2.88 -10.52 14.37
CA TRP A 341 -4.28 -10.72 13.95
C TRP A 341 -4.49 -12.17 13.57
N GLN A 342 -5.29 -12.89 14.34
CA GLN A 342 -5.59 -14.30 14.12
C GLN A 342 -7.06 -14.44 13.73
N THR A 343 -7.34 -15.27 12.73
CA THR A 343 -8.72 -15.63 12.36
C THR A 343 -9.46 -16.19 13.57
N CYS A 344 -10.65 -15.66 13.81
CA CYS A 344 -11.51 -16.06 14.93
C CYS A 344 -12.97 -15.99 14.53
N GLY A 345 -13.83 -16.70 15.26
CA GLY A 345 -15.27 -16.68 15.03
C GLY A 345 -15.72 -17.39 13.76
N GLU A 346 -17.00 -17.32 13.50
CA GLU A 346 -17.66 -17.99 12.39
C GLU A 346 -18.73 -17.09 11.76
N TRP A 347 -18.88 -17.16 10.46
CA TRP A 347 -19.99 -16.56 9.74
C TRP A 347 -21.19 -17.50 9.69
N ALA A 348 -22.33 -17.00 10.13
CA ALA A 348 -23.63 -17.63 9.95
C ALA A 348 -24.51 -16.68 9.15
N ASN A 349 -24.63 -16.92 7.84
CA ASN A 349 -25.21 -15.98 6.89
C ASN A 349 -24.46 -14.62 6.92
N SER A 350 -25.18 -13.51 7.12
CA SER A 350 -24.62 -12.17 7.25
C SER A 350 -24.13 -11.82 8.66
N THR A 351 -24.15 -12.75 9.61
CA THR A 351 -23.76 -12.49 11.01
C THR A 351 -22.46 -13.20 11.34
N TYR A 352 -21.46 -12.43 11.75
CA TYR A 352 -20.22 -12.91 12.33
C TYR A 352 -20.41 -13.16 13.82
N LYS A 353 -19.97 -14.32 14.31
CA LYS A 353 -20.08 -14.72 15.72
C LYS A 353 -18.73 -15.11 16.27
N ILE A 354 -18.41 -14.58 17.42
CA ILE A 354 -17.21 -14.91 18.18
C ILE A 354 -17.56 -15.13 19.65
N ASN A 355 -16.96 -16.13 20.28
CA ASN A 355 -17.05 -16.38 21.71
C ASN A 355 -15.65 -16.34 22.31
N ASN A 356 -15.52 -15.69 23.46
CA ASN A 356 -14.27 -15.60 24.21
C ASN A 356 -14.54 -15.74 25.70
N THR A 357 -13.58 -16.24 26.44
CA THR A 357 -13.63 -16.36 27.89
C THR A 357 -12.62 -15.50 28.62
N ASN A 358 -11.83 -14.72 27.86
CA ASN A 358 -10.73 -13.91 28.42
C ASN A 358 -11.16 -12.50 28.89
N GLY A 359 -12.42 -12.12 28.64
CA GLY A 359 -12.96 -10.82 29.08
C GLY A 359 -12.40 -9.60 28.35
N ASN A 360 -11.56 -9.79 27.33
CA ASN A 360 -11.00 -8.72 26.53
C ASN A 360 -11.05 -9.11 25.05
N PHE A 361 -11.65 -8.25 24.22
CA PHE A 361 -11.79 -8.44 22.78
C PHE A 361 -11.17 -7.29 22.03
N ASP A 362 -10.37 -7.60 21.05
CA ASP A 362 -9.89 -6.65 20.06
C ASP A 362 -10.19 -7.29 18.71
N ILE A 363 -11.29 -6.90 18.10
CA ILE A 363 -11.83 -7.53 16.89
C ILE A 363 -11.74 -6.60 15.70
N ARG A 364 -11.48 -7.20 14.54
CA ARG A 364 -11.51 -6.54 13.24
C ARG A 364 -12.35 -7.38 12.30
N ILE A 365 -13.38 -6.78 11.73
CA ILE A 365 -14.30 -7.43 10.80
C ILE A 365 -14.23 -6.67 9.47
N PRO A 366 -13.64 -7.28 8.43
CA PRO A 366 -13.68 -6.71 7.10
C PRO A 366 -15.11 -6.62 6.59
N ASP A 367 -15.48 -5.42 6.16
CA ASP A 367 -16.79 -5.05 5.66
C ASP A 367 -16.58 -4.24 4.38
N GLY A 368 -17.02 -4.75 3.24
CA GLY A 368 -16.79 -4.07 1.97
C GLY A 368 -17.71 -4.56 0.88
N MET A 369 -17.72 -3.83 -0.21
CA MET A 369 -18.45 -4.22 -1.41
C MET A 369 -17.49 -4.36 -2.59
N GLN A 370 -17.67 -5.43 -3.35
CA GLN A 370 -17.03 -5.57 -4.65
C GLN A 370 -18.05 -5.27 -5.75
N TYR A 371 -17.62 -4.48 -6.70
CA TYR A 371 -18.43 -4.09 -7.84
C TYR A 371 -17.89 -4.73 -9.11
N SER A 372 -18.68 -5.65 -9.69
CA SER A 372 -18.29 -6.34 -10.91
C SER A 372 -18.27 -5.39 -12.10
N VAL A 373 -17.17 -5.39 -12.85
CA VAL A 373 -17.03 -4.72 -14.14
C VAL A 373 -16.98 -5.76 -15.26
N LYS A 374 -17.44 -5.40 -16.45
CA LYS A 374 -17.35 -6.23 -17.65
C LYS A 374 -15.93 -6.23 -18.20
N CYS A 375 -15.36 -5.05 -18.32
CA CYS A 375 -14.01 -4.82 -18.83
C CYS A 375 -13.51 -3.45 -18.39
N ILE A 376 -12.22 -3.22 -18.58
CA ILE A 376 -11.59 -1.91 -18.44
C ILE A 376 -11.05 -1.52 -19.81
N ASN A 377 -11.49 -0.38 -20.35
CA ASN A 377 -10.98 0.15 -21.61
C ASN A 377 -9.98 1.28 -21.33
N VAL A 378 -8.81 1.19 -21.89
CA VAL A 378 -7.79 2.24 -21.85
C VAL A 378 -7.55 2.75 -23.26
N ALA A 379 -7.78 4.02 -23.51
CA ALA A 379 -7.49 4.67 -24.78
C ALA A 379 -6.40 5.72 -24.60
N LEU A 380 -5.25 5.49 -25.20
CA LEU A 380 -4.13 6.42 -25.21
C LEU A 380 -4.06 7.12 -26.56
N THR A 381 -4.03 8.45 -26.54
CA THR A 381 -3.91 9.28 -27.72
C THR A 381 -2.68 10.17 -27.58
N SER A 382 -1.75 10.08 -28.54
CA SER A 382 -0.69 11.06 -28.67
C SER A 382 -1.23 12.33 -29.34
N ILE A 383 -1.07 13.47 -28.67
CA ILE A 383 -1.55 14.78 -29.14
C ILE A 383 -0.38 15.72 -29.56
N GLY A 384 0.84 15.16 -29.63
CA GLY A 384 2.06 15.82 -30.08
C GLY A 384 2.86 16.49 -28.97
N GLY A 385 4.13 16.80 -29.24
CA GLY A 385 4.98 17.55 -28.32
C GLY A 385 5.24 16.88 -26.97
N ASN A 386 5.22 15.55 -26.87
CA ASN A 386 5.30 14.77 -25.64
C ASN A 386 4.04 14.91 -24.73
N ALA A 387 2.92 15.33 -25.32
CA ALA A 387 1.65 15.38 -24.62
C ALA A 387 0.73 14.23 -25.04
N PHE A 388 -0.01 13.75 -24.08
CA PHE A 388 -0.89 12.59 -24.23
C PHE A 388 -2.26 12.88 -23.63
N LYS A 389 -3.29 12.24 -24.19
CA LYS A 389 -4.60 12.12 -23.58
C LYS A 389 -4.84 10.65 -23.31
N ARG A 390 -5.15 10.31 -22.06
CA ARG A 390 -5.47 8.96 -21.62
C ARG A 390 -6.89 8.93 -21.07
N VAL A 391 -7.68 8.01 -21.58
CA VAL A 391 -9.05 7.78 -21.12
C VAL A 391 -9.13 6.37 -20.58
N VAL A 392 -9.63 6.22 -19.36
CA VAL A 392 -9.86 4.92 -18.72
C VAL A 392 -11.34 4.78 -18.44
N ASP A 393 -11.96 3.77 -19.02
CA ASP A 393 -13.38 3.46 -18.85
C ASP A 393 -13.52 2.19 -18.02
N PHE A 394 -14.12 2.30 -16.84
CA PHE A 394 -14.60 1.15 -16.07
C PHE A 394 -16.00 0.83 -16.56
N VAL A 395 -16.16 -0.29 -17.28
CA VAL A 395 -17.40 -0.66 -17.97
C VAL A 395 -18.23 -1.58 -17.10
N TYR A 396 -19.42 -1.16 -16.72
CA TYR A 396 -20.38 -1.89 -15.90
C TYR A 396 -21.54 -2.43 -16.73
N ASP A 397 -22.16 -3.49 -16.24
CA ASP A 397 -23.40 -3.98 -16.85
C ASP A 397 -24.53 -2.96 -16.70
N ARG A 398 -25.29 -2.76 -17.77
CA ARG A 398 -26.35 -1.74 -17.81
C ARG A 398 -27.47 -1.96 -16.82
N ASN A 399 -27.74 -3.22 -16.47
CA ASN A 399 -28.89 -3.59 -15.64
C ASN A 399 -28.51 -3.76 -14.16
N THR A 400 -27.25 -4.14 -13.87
CA THR A 400 -26.79 -4.52 -12.53
C THR A 400 -25.65 -3.66 -12.00
N GLY A 401 -25.03 -2.84 -12.86
CA GLY A 401 -23.82 -2.10 -12.56
C GLY A 401 -23.98 -0.69 -12.01
N GLU A 402 -25.21 -0.18 -11.83
CA GLU A 402 -25.46 1.21 -11.45
C GLU A 402 -24.82 1.58 -10.11
N LYS A 403 -24.90 0.70 -9.11
CA LYS A 403 -24.26 0.91 -7.79
C LYS A 403 -22.74 1.00 -7.91
N GLY A 404 -22.12 0.14 -8.72
CA GLY A 404 -20.68 0.16 -8.96
C GLY A 404 -20.22 1.41 -9.71
N LEU A 405 -21.01 1.83 -10.70
CA LEU A 405 -20.78 3.09 -11.42
C LEU A 405 -20.82 4.29 -10.47
N ASP A 406 -21.83 4.35 -9.59
CA ASP A 406 -21.99 5.45 -8.63
C ASP A 406 -20.85 5.49 -7.61
N TYR A 407 -20.47 4.33 -7.11
CA TYR A 407 -19.34 4.20 -6.20
C TYR A 407 -18.02 4.64 -6.87
N ALA A 408 -17.68 4.08 -8.03
CA ALA A 408 -16.46 4.44 -8.75
C ALA A 408 -16.40 5.93 -9.08
N TYR A 409 -17.52 6.50 -9.49
CA TYR A 409 -17.63 7.93 -9.77
C TYR A 409 -17.35 8.78 -8.52
N GLY A 410 -17.97 8.46 -7.38
CA GLY A 410 -17.73 9.14 -6.11
C GLY A 410 -16.26 9.01 -5.67
N PHE A 411 -15.76 7.77 -5.59
CA PHE A 411 -14.39 7.46 -5.19
C PHE A 411 -13.34 8.23 -6.01
N LEU A 412 -13.49 8.21 -7.33
CA LEU A 412 -12.53 8.87 -8.24
C LEU A 412 -12.67 10.41 -8.20
N THR A 413 -13.88 10.92 -8.01
CA THR A 413 -14.11 12.37 -7.82
C THR A 413 -13.44 12.86 -6.54
N ASP A 414 -13.58 12.13 -5.44
CA ASP A 414 -12.98 12.46 -4.15
C ASP A 414 -11.44 12.40 -4.19
N LYS A 415 -10.88 11.58 -5.07
CA LYS A 415 -9.44 11.53 -5.37
C LYS A 415 -8.98 12.66 -6.31
N GLY A 416 -9.88 13.51 -6.80
CA GLY A 416 -9.57 14.66 -7.64
C GLY A 416 -9.43 14.37 -9.13
N PHE A 417 -9.87 13.19 -9.60
CA PHE A 417 -9.88 12.88 -11.03
C PHE A 417 -10.99 13.59 -11.80
N THR A 418 -10.74 13.87 -13.08
CA THR A 418 -11.80 14.32 -14.01
C THR A 418 -12.59 13.10 -14.46
N VAL A 419 -13.82 12.99 -13.97
CA VAL A 419 -14.68 11.81 -14.15
C VAL A 419 -15.99 12.18 -14.81
N SER A 420 -16.51 11.31 -15.67
CA SER A 420 -17.85 11.39 -16.24
C SER A 420 -18.56 10.04 -16.22
N LYS A 421 -19.90 10.08 -16.19
CA LYS A 421 -20.75 8.91 -16.37
C LYS A 421 -21.31 8.93 -17.79
N GLU A 422 -21.17 7.84 -18.53
CA GLU A 422 -21.63 7.75 -19.91
C GLU A 422 -22.30 6.39 -20.16
N SER A 423 -23.12 6.34 -21.23
CA SER A 423 -23.66 5.08 -21.74
C SER A 423 -23.04 4.79 -23.09
N ILE A 424 -22.48 3.59 -23.25
CA ILE A 424 -21.89 3.09 -24.50
C ILE A 424 -22.64 1.83 -24.95
N SER A 425 -22.33 1.32 -26.13
CA SER A 425 -22.95 0.07 -26.64
C SER A 425 -22.76 -1.12 -25.69
N GLU A 426 -21.62 -1.20 -25.03
CA GLU A 426 -21.20 -2.31 -24.17
C GLU A 426 -21.79 -2.26 -22.75
N GLY A 427 -22.20 -1.09 -22.28
CA GLY A 427 -22.72 -0.91 -20.91
C GLY A 427 -22.84 0.55 -20.48
N ILE A 428 -22.73 0.75 -19.17
CA ILE A 428 -22.57 2.08 -18.55
C ILE A 428 -21.13 2.21 -18.05
N VAL A 429 -20.54 3.39 -18.16
CA VAL A 429 -19.12 3.57 -17.86
C VAL A 429 -18.87 4.71 -16.88
N CYS A 430 -17.93 4.47 -15.99
CA CYS A 430 -17.23 5.51 -15.25
C CYS A 430 -15.96 5.84 -16.04
N ARG A 431 -15.92 7.01 -16.65
CA ARG A 431 -14.82 7.47 -17.49
C ARG A 431 -13.91 8.41 -16.74
N VAL A 432 -12.63 8.09 -16.70
CA VAL A 432 -11.55 8.96 -16.20
C VAL A 432 -10.79 9.54 -17.38
N THR A 433 -10.64 10.85 -17.43
CA THR A 433 -9.85 11.52 -18.47
C THR A 433 -8.62 12.17 -17.84
N GLN A 434 -7.45 11.84 -18.39
CA GLN A 434 -6.16 12.37 -18.00
C GLN A 434 -5.52 13.01 -19.25
N GLN A 435 -4.92 14.19 -19.12
CA GLN A 435 -4.25 14.86 -20.22
C GLN A 435 -3.08 15.66 -19.69
N GLY A 436 -1.93 15.53 -20.33
CA GLY A 436 -0.72 16.22 -19.94
C GLY A 436 0.54 15.67 -20.60
N THR A 437 1.67 15.99 -20.03
CA THR A 437 2.97 15.42 -20.38
C THR A 437 3.05 13.94 -19.96
N ALA A 438 4.10 13.25 -20.38
CA ALA A 438 4.33 11.86 -19.93
C ALA A 438 4.43 11.76 -18.41
N ASP A 439 5.07 12.74 -17.76
CA ASP A 439 5.20 12.76 -16.29
C ASP A 439 3.84 13.00 -15.60
N ASP A 440 3.00 13.90 -16.14
CA ASP A 440 1.65 14.13 -15.61
C ASP A 440 0.80 12.85 -15.71
N ILE A 441 0.88 12.15 -16.86
CA ILE A 441 0.17 10.87 -17.05
C ILE A 441 0.74 9.80 -16.11
N SER A 442 2.07 9.72 -15.92
CA SER A 442 2.70 8.74 -15.02
C SER A 442 2.24 8.90 -13.58
N ASN A 443 2.21 10.13 -13.06
CA ASN A 443 1.70 10.42 -11.73
C ASN A 443 0.23 10.01 -11.61
N ALA A 444 -0.60 10.42 -12.55
CA ALA A 444 -2.02 10.10 -12.56
C ALA A 444 -2.30 8.59 -12.72
N VAL A 445 -1.44 7.82 -13.39
CA VAL A 445 -1.51 6.34 -13.47
C VAL A 445 -1.23 5.72 -12.11
N GLY A 446 -0.21 6.21 -11.40
CA GLY A 446 0.11 5.78 -10.04
C GLY A 446 -1.03 6.07 -9.06
N ASP A 447 -1.66 7.25 -9.15
CA ASP A 447 -2.79 7.63 -8.31
C ASP A 447 -4.06 6.79 -8.60
N LEU A 448 -4.28 6.42 -9.87
CA LEU A 448 -5.45 5.65 -10.30
C LEU A 448 -5.32 4.15 -10.00
N PHE A 449 -4.16 3.57 -10.32
CA PHE A 449 -3.92 2.13 -10.26
C PHE A 449 -2.98 1.69 -9.13
N GLY A 450 -2.51 2.63 -8.30
CA GLY A 450 -1.60 2.35 -7.19
C GLY A 450 -0.12 2.35 -7.58
N SER A 451 0.72 2.18 -6.57
CA SER A 451 2.18 2.22 -6.72
C SER A 451 2.71 1.11 -7.63
N GLY A 452 3.77 1.39 -8.37
CA GLY A 452 4.38 0.45 -9.32
C GLY A 452 3.79 0.51 -10.74
N ASN A 453 2.77 1.34 -10.96
CA ASN A 453 2.25 1.68 -12.27
C ASN A 453 2.98 2.92 -12.80
N THR A 454 3.47 2.88 -14.02
CA THR A 454 4.24 3.97 -14.61
C THR A 454 3.88 4.17 -16.08
N PHE A 455 4.00 5.40 -16.53
CA PHE A 455 3.90 5.77 -17.94
C PHE A 455 5.18 6.48 -18.35
N GLU A 456 5.86 5.95 -19.35
CA GLU A 456 7.14 6.47 -19.83
C GLU A 456 7.03 6.82 -21.32
N SER A 457 7.59 7.95 -21.69
CA SER A 457 7.72 8.34 -23.10
C SER A 457 9.11 8.88 -23.36
N THR A 458 9.75 8.38 -24.40
CA THR A 458 11.04 8.89 -24.86
C THR A 458 10.95 9.32 -26.31
N ARG A 459 11.42 10.52 -26.61
CA ARG A 459 11.59 11.05 -27.97
C ARG A 459 13.05 11.09 -28.31
N HIS A 460 13.41 10.48 -29.42
CA HIS A 460 14.76 10.50 -29.95
C HIS A 460 14.79 11.22 -31.27
N THR A 461 15.34 12.44 -31.27
CA THR A 461 15.50 13.28 -32.45
C THR A 461 16.99 13.35 -32.78
N ASN A 462 17.37 12.93 -33.97
CA ASN A 462 18.68 13.21 -34.51
C ASN A 462 18.54 14.41 -35.46
N ASP A 463 19.37 15.44 -35.30
CA ASP A 463 19.33 16.68 -36.11
C ASP A 463 19.43 16.39 -37.62
N MET A 464 20.04 15.27 -38.01
CA MET A 464 20.16 14.82 -39.37
C MET A 464 19.00 13.93 -39.82
N SER A 465 18.08 13.57 -38.94
CA SER A 465 16.95 12.69 -39.29
C SER A 465 15.73 13.51 -39.74
N VAL A 466 15.05 13.04 -40.79
CA VAL A 466 13.76 13.61 -41.22
C VAL A 466 12.60 13.19 -40.35
N VAL A 467 12.83 12.27 -39.42
CA VAL A 467 11.82 11.75 -38.45
C VAL A 467 12.36 11.78 -37.04
N THR A 468 11.44 11.98 -36.11
CA THR A 468 11.64 11.79 -34.67
C THR A 468 11.04 10.43 -34.29
N ASP A 469 11.80 9.62 -33.58
CA ASP A 469 11.31 8.35 -33.03
C ASP A 469 10.69 8.61 -31.65
N LEU A 470 9.45 8.15 -31.47
CA LEU A 470 8.72 8.15 -30.20
C LEU A 470 8.61 6.71 -29.70
N ASN A 471 9.02 6.45 -28.47
CA ASN A 471 8.79 5.19 -27.78
C ASN A 471 7.98 5.46 -26.51
N VAL A 472 6.89 4.73 -26.35
CA VAL A 472 6.00 4.81 -25.19
C VAL A 472 5.91 3.45 -24.54
N ARG A 473 5.90 3.47 -23.19
CA ARG A 473 5.75 2.30 -22.35
C ARG A 473 4.78 2.61 -21.24
N ASP A 474 3.68 1.86 -21.14
CA ASP A 474 2.67 1.96 -20.10
C ASP A 474 2.66 0.66 -19.30
N ILE A 475 3.02 0.73 -18.02
CA ILE A 475 3.03 -0.41 -17.10
C ILE A 475 1.80 -0.31 -16.24
N ILE A 476 0.90 -1.30 -16.37
CA ILE A 476 -0.36 -1.35 -15.64
C ILE A 476 -0.43 -2.64 -14.84
N ASN A 477 -0.49 -2.51 -13.53
CA ASN A 477 -0.74 -3.59 -12.59
C ASN A 477 -1.96 -3.27 -11.75
N ILE A 478 -3.06 -3.93 -12.05
CA ILE A 478 -4.32 -3.83 -11.30
C ILE A 478 -4.61 -5.09 -10.50
N SER A 479 -3.63 -5.97 -10.30
CA SER A 479 -3.83 -7.27 -9.63
C SER A 479 -4.46 -7.12 -8.25
N HIS A 480 -4.16 -6.04 -7.52
CA HIS A 480 -4.75 -5.74 -6.22
C HIS A 480 -6.24 -5.36 -6.28
N MET A 481 -6.75 -4.96 -7.46
CA MET A 481 -8.17 -4.67 -7.71
C MET A 481 -8.95 -5.91 -8.15
N LEU A 482 -8.23 -6.97 -8.60
CA LEU A 482 -8.80 -8.17 -9.19
C LEU A 482 -9.06 -9.22 -8.10
N THR A 483 -10.07 -8.98 -7.28
CA THR A 483 -10.48 -9.91 -6.21
C THR A 483 -11.89 -10.40 -6.46
N GLY A 484 -12.21 -11.62 -6.00
CA GLY A 484 -13.56 -12.18 -6.09
C GLY A 484 -14.13 -12.21 -7.50
N ALA A 485 -15.24 -11.50 -7.73
CA ALA A 485 -15.94 -11.46 -9.02
C ALA A 485 -15.12 -10.83 -10.16
N ASN A 486 -14.09 -10.06 -9.83
CA ASN A 486 -13.23 -9.37 -10.78
C ASN A 486 -11.89 -10.11 -11.04
N SER A 487 -11.78 -11.38 -10.67
CA SER A 487 -10.52 -12.15 -10.81
C SER A 487 -10.03 -12.31 -12.25
N ASN A 488 -10.94 -12.18 -13.24
CA ASN A 488 -10.66 -12.32 -14.67
C ASN A 488 -11.34 -11.19 -15.44
N ILE A 489 -10.75 -10.00 -15.44
CA ILE A 489 -11.26 -8.86 -16.21
C ILE A 489 -10.49 -8.75 -17.52
N ASP A 490 -11.23 -8.55 -18.62
CA ASP A 490 -10.63 -8.17 -19.90
C ASP A 490 -10.26 -6.69 -19.86
N MET A 491 -9.03 -6.38 -20.25
CA MET A 491 -8.59 -5.01 -20.47
C MET A 491 -8.35 -4.79 -21.96
N HIS A 492 -9.03 -3.79 -22.50
CA HIS A 492 -8.87 -3.38 -23.88
C HIS A 492 -8.02 -2.12 -23.93
N TYR A 493 -6.84 -2.22 -24.53
CA TYR A 493 -5.93 -1.11 -24.67
C TYR A 493 -5.91 -0.63 -26.11
N THR A 494 -6.28 0.62 -26.34
CA THR A 494 -6.29 1.24 -27.67
C THR A 494 -5.30 2.39 -27.71
N VAL A 495 -4.45 2.43 -28.75
CA VAL A 495 -3.56 3.55 -29.02
C VAL A 495 -3.85 4.17 -30.38
N LYS A 496 -3.86 5.50 -30.44
CA LYS A 496 -3.96 6.28 -31.67
C LYS A 496 -3.08 7.54 -31.60
N SER A 497 -2.84 8.13 -32.76
CA SER A 497 -2.18 9.42 -32.87
C SER A 497 -3.10 10.42 -33.56
N GLU A 498 -3.21 11.64 -33.00
CA GLU A 498 -3.93 12.78 -33.59
C GLU A 498 -2.99 13.79 -34.23
N CYS A 499 -1.67 13.63 -34.08
CA CYS A 499 -0.67 14.60 -34.55
C CYS A 499 0.11 14.15 -35.80
N GLY A 500 -0.38 13.12 -36.51
CA GLY A 500 0.25 12.61 -37.73
C GLY A 500 1.45 11.68 -37.49
N GLU A 501 1.62 11.22 -36.26
CA GLU A 501 2.58 10.15 -35.97
C GLU A 501 2.18 8.85 -36.66
N SER A 502 3.14 8.14 -37.21
CA SER A 502 2.94 6.79 -37.78
C SER A 502 3.36 5.75 -36.76
N ILE A 503 2.40 5.00 -36.23
CA ILE A 503 2.66 3.91 -35.28
C ILE A 503 3.29 2.75 -36.09
N ARG A 504 4.49 2.32 -35.69
CA ARG A 504 5.28 1.30 -36.40
C ARG A 504 5.19 -0.07 -35.78
N LYS A 505 5.19 -0.12 -34.44
CA LYS A 505 5.23 -1.36 -33.69
C LYS A 505 4.45 -1.22 -32.40
N VAL A 506 3.64 -2.20 -32.09
CA VAL A 506 2.95 -2.35 -30.81
C VAL A 506 3.34 -3.69 -30.23
N THR A 507 3.70 -3.71 -28.96
CA THR A 507 4.00 -4.93 -28.20
C THR A 507 3.28 -4.90 -26.89
N VAL A 508 2.72 -6.05 -26.50
CA VAL A 508 2.09 -6.24 -25.21
C VAL A 508 2.75 -7.44 -24.54
N ASP A 509 3.33 -7.22 -23.39
CA ASP A 509 3.94 -8.26 -22.56
C ASP A 509 3.05 -8.46 -21.34
N ASN A 510 2.42 -9.63 -21.26
CA ASN A 510 1.59 -10.02 -20.12
C ASN A 510 2.38 -10.96 -19.21
N LYS A 511 2.87 -10.44 -18.09
CA LYS A 511 3.65 -11.23 -17.12
C LYS A 511 2.81 -12.26 -16.34
N SER A 512 1.48 -12.23 -16.46
CA SER A 512 0.59 -13.07 -15.65
C SER A 512 -0.10 -14.20 -16.43
N SER A 513 0.03 -14.27 -17.77
CA SER A 513 -0.57 -15.35 -18.57
C SER A 513 0.33 -15.82 -19.68
N ASP A 514 0.32 -17.14 -19.95
CA ASP A 514 1.01 -17.77 -21.09
C ASP A 514 0.33 -17.48 -22.46
N LYS A 515 -0.77 -16.73 -22.47
CA LYS A 515 -1.46 -16.31 -23.69
C LYS A 515 -0.99 -14.93 -24.08
N GLY A 516 -0.32 -14.83 -25.21
CA GLY A 516 0.06 -13.56 -25.83
C GLY A 516 -1.17 -12.69 -26.10
N ALA A 517 -0.99 -11.37 -25.97
CA ALA A 517 -2.04 -10.42 -26.31
C ALA A 517 -2.29 -10.38 -27.82
N GLU A 518 -3.55 -10.39 -28.22
CA GLU A 518 -3.93 -10.12 -29.59
C GLU A 518 -3.83 -8.62 -29.88
N THR A 519 -3.12 -8.24 -30.93
CA THR A 519 -2.98 -6.86 -31.37
C THR A 519 -3.60 -6.70 -32.74
N ASN A 520 -4.62 -5.88 -32.86
CA ASN A 520 -5.37 -5.64 -34.07
C ASN A 520 -5.21 -4.20 -34.53
N LEU A 521 -4.99 -4.01 -35.83
CA LEU A 521 -5.03 -2.71 -36.50
C LEU A 521 -6.48 -2.43 -36.93
N ASN A 522 -7.05 -1.33 -36.43
CA ASN A 522 -8.38 -0.88 -36.79
C ASN A 522 -8.40 -0.04 -38.05
N SER A 523 -9.59 0.16 -38.62
CA SER A 523 -9.79 0.93 -39.87
C SER A 523 -9.43 2.43 -39.73
N ASP A 524 -9.41 2.96 -38.52
CA ASP A 524 -9.00 4.34 -38.22
C ASP A 524 -7.51 4.49 -37.87
N GLN A 525 -6.71 3.47 -38.19
CA GLN A 525 -5.29 3.37 -37.86
C GLN A 525 -4.96 3.35 -36.38
N SER A 526 -5.96 3.05 -35.52
CA SER A 526 -5.70 2.74 -34.12
C SER A 526 -5.37 1.26 -33.92
N TYR A 527 -4.61 0.95 -32.88
CA TYR A 527 -4.28 -0.42 -32.49
C TYR A 527 -5.04 -0.76 -31.21
N THR A 528 -5.70 -1.91 -31.18
CA THR A 528 -6.36 -2.42 -29.98
C THR A 528 -5.74 -3.74 -29.58
N SER A 529 -5.45 -3.88 -28.29
CA SER A 529 -4.98 -5.12 -27.66
C SER A 529 -5.93 -5.52 -26.56
N THR A 530 -6.25 -6.80 -26.46
CA THR A 530 -7.04 -7.38 -25.38
C THR A 530 -6.13 -8.23 -24.52
N VAL A 531 -6.15 -7.97 -23.20
CA VAL A 531 -5.36 -8.70 -22.18
C VAL A 531 -6.32 -9.17 -21.11
N ASN A 532 -6.14 -10.40 -20.68
CA ASN A 532 -6.83 -10.94 -19.51
C ASN A 532 -5.86 -11.01 -18.35
N GLY A 533 -6.30 -10.53 -17.18
CA GLY A 533 -5.46 -10.47 -15.99
C GLY A 533 -5.00 -9.06 -15.61
N GLY A 534 -4.23 -8.97 -14.54
CA GLY A 534 -4.00 -7.70 -13.85
C GLY A 534 -2.64 -7.04 -14.03
N ASN A 535 -1.71 -7.65 -14.78
CA ASN A 535 -0.35 -7.11 -14.88
C ASN A 535 0.17 -7.22 -16.32
N PHE A 536 0.31 -6.10 -17.01
CA PHE A 536 0.84 -6.06 -18.36
C PHE A 536 1.70 -4.81 -18.62
N ILE A 537 2.55 -4.92 -19.62
CA ILE A 537 3.36 -3.83 -20.15
C ILE A 537 2.93 -3.62 -21.60
N PHE A 538 2.32 -2.48 -21.84
CA PHE A 538 2.01 -2.03 -23.18
C PHE A 538 3.13 -1.12 -23.69
N SER A 539 3.62 -1.36 -24.90
CA SER A 539 4.65 -0.51 -25.51
C SER A 539 4.33 -0.28 -26.98
N TYR A 540 4.53 0.93 -27.45
CA TYR A 540 4.50 1.21 -28.88
C TYR A 540 5.64 2.12 -29.31
N SER A 541 6.05 1.99 -30.56
CA SER A 541 6.96 2.93 -31.23
C SER A 541 6.24 3.59 -32.40
N ALA A 542 6.45 4.89 -32.52
CA ALA A 542 5.91 5.70 -33.60
C ALA A 542 6.98 6.64 -34.15
N THR A 543 6.73 7.16 -35.33
CA THR A 543 7.56 8.20 -35.95
C THR A 543 6.72 9.38 -36.35
N GLU A 544 7.23 10.58 -36.12
CA GLU A 544 6.67 11.82 -36.66
C GLU A 544 7.67 12.55 -37.53
N ALA A 545 7.20 13.43 -38.41
CA ALA A 545 8.09 14.27 -39.19
C ALA A 545 8.91 15.20 -38.27
N ASN A 546 10.22 15.28 -38.52
CA ASN A 546 11.11 16.23 -37.88
C ASN A 546 11.26 17.48 -38.76
N PRO A 547 10.50 18.58 -38.52
CA PRO A 547 10.53 19.75 -39.39
C PRO A 547 11.93 20.36 -39.59
N PRO A 548 12.79 20.47 -38.54
CA PRO A 548 14.18 20.92 -38.71
C PRO A 548 14.98 20.00 -39.59
N GLY A 549 14.88 18.68 -39.44
CA GLY A 549 15.56 17.69 -40.27
C GLY A 549 15.08 17.72 -41.72
N VAL A 550 13.76 17.84 -41.94
CA VAL A 550 13.17 17.98 -43.26
C VAL A 550 13.68 19.26 -43.93
N ALA A 551 13.69 20.40 -43.21
CA ALA A 551 14.23 21.65 -43.73
C ALA A 551 15.71 21.53 -44.08
N LEU A 552 16.52 20.89 -43.25
CA LEU A 552 17.93 20.65 -43.51
C LEU A 552 18.11 19.77 -44.78
N TYR A 553 17.31 18.70 -44.92
CA TYR A 553 17.34 17.83 -46.12
C TYR A 553 16.93 18.60 -47.36
N CYS A 554 15.91 19.44 -47.30
CA CYS A 554 15.50 20.30 -48.40
C CYS A 554 16.62 21.25 -48.83
N VAL A 555 17.34 21.86 -47.84
CA VAL A 555 18.51 22.72 -48.14
C VAL A 555 19.64 21.94 -48.78
N ILE A 556 19.97 20.75 -48.26
CA ILE A 556 21.02 19.88 -48.80
C ILE A 556 20.65 19.44 -50.22
N CYS A 557 19.41 18.93 -50.44
CA CYS A 557 18.93 18.55 -51.76
C CYS A 557 18.93 19.73 -52.72
N GLY A 558 18.48 20.91 -52.28
CA GLY A 558 18.54 22.13 -53.07
C GLY A 558 19.98 22.53 -53.44
N ALA A 559 20.90 22.43 -52.49
CA ALA A 559 22.32 22.72 -52.71
C ALA A 559 23.02 21.76 -53.70
N ILE A 560 22.49 20.52 -53.83
CA ILE A 560 23.02 19.52 -54.78
C ILE A 560 22.28 19.59 -56.12
N VAL A 561 20.95 19.61 -56.08
CA VAL A 561 20.10 19.50 -57.30
C VAL A 561 20.21 20.80 -58.13
N ILE A 562 20.19 21.97 -57.53
CA ILE A 562 20.29 23.25 -58.26
C ILE A 562 21.62 23.36 -59.00
N PRO A 563 22.80 23.12 -58.40
CA PRO A 563 24.06 23.13 -59.14
C PRO A 563 24.13 22.03 -60.21
N ALA A 564 23.59 20.84 -59.92
CA ALA A 564 23.56 19.77 -60.92
C ALA A 564 22.71 20.13 -62.15
N LEU A 565 21.55 20.72 -61.96
CA LEU A 565 20.69 21.23 -63.02
C LEU A 565 21.36 22.36 -63.78
N LEU A 566 22.04 23.28 -63.07
CA LEU A 566 22.83 24.33 -63.70
C LEU A 566 23.97 23.74 -64.55
N ILE A 567 24.69 22.77 -64.05
CA ILE A 567 25.76 22.09 -64.83
C ILE A 567 25.18 21.38 -66.05
N ILE A 568 24.08 20.65 -65.87
CA ILE A 568 23.40 20.00 -67.00
C ILE A 568 22.95 21.01 -68.05
N THR A 569 22.36 22.11 -67.62
CA THR A 569 21.92 23.19 -68.50
C THR A 569 23.09 23.85 -69.23
N LEU A 570 24.20 24.08 -68.52
CA LEU A 570 25.42 24.64 -69.10
C LEU A 570 26.06 23.66 -70.13
N LEU A 571 26.08 22.37 -69.76
CA LEU A 571 26.57 21.33 -70.68
C LEU A 571 25.67 21.21 -71.91
N PHE A 572 24.35 21.28 -71.75
CA PHE A 572 23.41 21.28 -72.88
C PHE A 572 23.58 22.51 -73.78
N ARG A 573 23.71 23.71 -73.19
CA ARG A 573 24.02 24.94 -73.94
C ARG A 573 25.38 24.87 -74.60
N HIS A 574 26.37 24.29 -73.92
CA HIS A 574 27.71 24.11 -74.57
C HIS A 574 27.62 23.14 -75.73
N ASN A 575 26.89 22.02 -75.59
CA ASN A 575 26.71 21.03 -76.70
C ASN A 575 25.91 21.63 -77.87
N GLN A 576 24.90 22.44 -77.58
CA GLN A 576 24.17 23.21 -78.58
C GLN A 576 25.09 24.21 -79.31
N ARG A 577 25.96 24.91 -78.61
CA ARG A 577 26.96 25.85 -79.18
C ARG A 577 27.98 25.07 -80.07
N LEU A 578 28.39 23.90 -79.67
CA LEU A 578 29.27 23.02 -80.49
C LEU A 578 28.57 22.57 -81.74
N LYS A 579 27.34 22.11 -81.64
CA LYS A 579 26.53 21.71 -82.86
C LYS A 579 26.28 22.91 -83.75
N TYR A 580 26.01 24.06 -83.22
CA TYR A 580 25.87 25.31 -83.97
C TYR A 580 27.18 25.70 -84.70
N LYS A 581 28.33 25.60 -84.03
CA LYS A 581 29.64 25.85 -84.59
C LYS A 581 29.98 24.80 -85.72
N GLU A 582 29.61 23.55 -85.55
CA GLU A 582 29.75 22.51 -86.53
C GLU A 582 28.84 22.76 -87.77
N ALA A 583 27.57 23.13 -87.49
CA ALA A 583 26.63 23.47 -88.56
C ALA A 583 27.11 24.72 -89.35
N MET A 584 27.64 25.74 -88.65
CA MET A 584 28.23 26.92 -89.28
C MET A 584 29.50 26.62 -90.04
N LYS A 585 30.34 25.68 -89.55
CA LYS A 585 31.50 25.18 -90.36
C LYS A 585 31.06 24.41 -91.62
N GLN A 586 29.99 23.60 -91.49
CA GLN A 586 29.42 22.92 -92.65
C GLN A 586 28.80 23.91 -93.63
N LEU A 587 28.07 24.90 -93.20
CA LEU A 587 27.53 26.00 -93.99
C LEU A 587 28.65 26.82 -94.70
N ALA A 588 29.73 27.13 -93.96
CA ALA A 588 30.89 27.79 -94.50
C ALA A 588 31.59 26.91 -95.54
N ALA A 589 31.68 25.60 -95.36
CA ALA A 589 32.23 24.64 -96.28
C ALA A 589 31.36 24.50 -97.56
N VAL A 590 30.02 24.54 -97.41
CA VAL A 590 29.06 24.56 -98.48
C VAL A 590 29.14 25.88 -99.28
N LYS A 591 29.28 27.04 -98.55
CA LYS A 591 29.45 28.36 -99.22
C LYS A 591 30.76 28.44 -99.99
N ASN A 592 31.84 27.86 -99.49
CA ASN A 592 33.11 27.80 -100.17
C ASN A 592 33.08 26.79 -101.38
N LYS A 593 32.22 25.76 -101.35
CA LYS A 593 31.96 24.90 -102.49
C LYS A 593 31.06 25.59 -103.51
N GLY A 594 30.13 26.44 -103.08
CA GLY A 594 29.26 27.21 -103.98
C GLY A 594 29.98 28.32 -104.76
N GLN A 595 31.04 28.89 -104.20
CA GLN A 595 31.85 29.91 -104.89
C GLN A 595 32.83 29.37 -105.90
N ARG A 596 33.02 28.08 -106.03
CA ARG A 596 33.85 27.46 -107.04
C ARG A 596 33.09 27.00 -108.30
N ASN A 597 31.76 27.17 -108.36
CA ASN A 597 30.91 26.78 -109.45
C ASN A 597 30.01 27.89 -109.99
N GLN A 598 30.33 29.17 -109.77
CA GLN A 598 29.66 30.30 -110.40
C GLN A 598 30.65 31.13 -111.20
N GLU A 599 31.18 30.47 -112.20
CA GLU A 599 31.57 31.10 -113.45
C GLU A 599 30.82 30.32 -114.50
N TYR A 600 29.64 30.70 -114.85
CA TYR A 600 28.91 30.68 -116.06
C TYR A 600 27.40 30.80 -115.89
N THR A 601 26.89 31.83 -116.53
CA THR A 601 25.53 32.09 -117.01
C THR A 601 24.57 32.85 -116.04
N ASP A 602 24.40 33.94 -116.58
CA ASP A 602 23.44 35.03 -116.53
C ASP A 602 21.99 34.59 -116.73
N SER A 603 21.11 35.39 -116.15
CA SER A 603 19.73 35.74 -116.53
C SER A 603 18.59 35.30 -115.63
N SER A 604 17.95 36.37 -115.15
CA SER A 604 16.49 36.59 -114.98
C SER A 604 15.70 35.72 -114.00
N GLU A 605 15.17 36.26 -113.04
CA GLU A 605 13.78 36.68 -112.79
C GLU A 605 13.47 36.74 -111.29
N ALA A 606 12.90 37.86 -110.92
CA ALA A 606 12.36 38.16 -109.66
C ALA A 606 11.08 37.35 -109.35
N VAL A 607 10.92 36.81 -108.16
CA VAL A 607 9.61 36.71 -107.50
C VAL A 607 9.78 36.88 -105.96
N ASP A 608 9.11 37.89 -105.52
CA ASP A 608 8.77 38.24 -104.16
C ASP A 608 7.97 37.16 -103.46
N ASN A 609 8.29 36.80 -102.23
CA ASN A 609 7.30 36.31 -101.24
C ASN A 609 7.88 36.40 -99.86
N THR A 610 7.45 37.43 -99.19
CA THR A 610 7.35 37.54 -97.74
C THR A 610 6.34 36.50 -97.21
N ASP A 611 6.73 35.66 -96.31
CA ASP A 611 5.83 35.18 -95.31
C ASP A 611 6.52 34.78 -93.99
N SER A 612 6.00 35.37 -92.99
CA SER A 612 6.11 35.24 -91.51
C SER A 612 6.51 33.84 -91.06
N ILE A 613 7.51 33.77 -90.16
CA ILE A 613 7.67 32.69 -89.25
C ILE A 613 7.44 33.21 -87.84
N ASN A 614 6.36 32.66 -87.24
CA ASN A 614 5.86 32.85 -85.94
C ASN A 614 6.89 32.69 -84.82
N ASP A 615 6.88 33.66 -83.94
CA ASP A 615 7.36 33.61 -82.56
C ASP A 615 6.42 32.73 -81.73
N ASP A 616 6.71 31.43 -81.58
CA ASP A 616 6.06 30.55 -80.64
C ASP A 616 7.03 29.47 -80.17
N PHE A 617 8.05 29.83 -79.44
CA PHE A 617 8.91 28.91 -78.69
C PHE A 617 9.53 29.53 -77.43
N PHE A 618 8.73 30.34 -76.65
CA PHE A 618 9.12 30.73 -75.31
C PHE A 618 7.90 30.73 -74.41
N ASN A 619 7.45 29.51 -74.01
CA ASN A 619 6.68 29.23 -72.84
C ASN A 619 6.65 27.70 -72.62
N LEU A 620 7.63 27.22 -71.80
CA LEU A 620 7.57 26.05 -70.93
C LEU A 620 8.69 26.18 -69.90
#